data_4529981df9ecf206892e0df03888d125
#
_entry.id   4529981df9ecf206892e0df03888d125
#
_cell.length_a   1.000
_cell.length_b   1.000
_cell.length_c   1.000
_cell.angle_alpha   90.00
_cell.angle_beta   90.00
_cell.angle_gamma   90.00
#
_symmetry.space_group_name_H-M   'P 1'
#
loop_
_entity.id
_entity.type
_entity.pdbx_description
1 polymer ?
#
loop_
_entity_poly.entity_id
_entity_poly.type
_entity_poly.pdbx_seq_one_letter_code
_entity_poly.pdbx_strand_id
1 'polypeptide(L)'
;MNITEIAYRAAKIPGIKWLLQPFYYRYKEYRQNKVIENFKLHGMDVIQEFDEIMTSNNYRYFLIFGSMLGAVREHGLIKHDLDFDTAMWYEDYNDQLLPTLEQAGFKLKHSFVVDGGKNGMEWTLVKNGVSVDIFFIYPAITTDPYCCDFPFSTKETDCVSWNQLMNKYGGVTPRRVELPFTKEYIRVPFEKLLLPIPVNADEILATHYGKNYMIPIKNWVRDETKEPAKHLVMWKDKLATFTEFAK
;
A
#
# COMPACT_ATOMS: atom_id res chain seq x y z
N MET A 1 4.19 19.80 -13.75
CA MET A 1 2.74 19.50 -13.77
C MET A 1 2.55 18.28 -14.68
N ASN A 2 2.01 17.19 -14.14
CA ASN A 2 1.86 15.92 -14.87
C ASN A 2 0.72 16.05 -15.90
N ILE A 3 0.89 15.51 -17.12
CA ILE A 3 -0.12 15.50 -18.19
C ILE A 3 -1.48 14.97 -17.69
N THR A 4 -1.49 14.01 -16.76
CA THR A 4 -2.70 13.48 -16.12
C THR A 4 -3.43 14.55 -15.30
N GLU A 5 -2.71 15.36 -14.59
CA GLU A 5 -3.27 16.45 -13.78
C GLU A 5 -3.84 17.56 -14.68
N ILE A 6 -3.17 17.85 -15.79
CA ILE A 6 -3.65 18.79 -16.83
C ILE A 6 -4.94 18.24 -17.48
N ALA A 7 -4.92 16.98 -17.91
CA ALA A 7 -6.08 16.35 -18.54
C ALA A 7 -7.26 16.21 -17.56
N TYR A 8 -6.99 15.93 -16.28
CA TYR A 8 -8.01 15.84 -15.24
C TYR A 8 -8.61 17.20 -14.90
N ARG A 9 -7.78 18.26 -14.79
CA ARG A 9 -8.25 19.64 -14.56
C ARG A 9 -9.04 20.15 -15.76
N ALA A 10 -8.57 19.86 -16.97
CA ALA A 10 -9.28 20.21 -18.19
C ALA A 10 -10.61 19.44 -18.34
N ALA A 11 -10.68 18.18 -17.89
CA ALA A 11 -11.91 17.39 -17.88
C ALA A 11 -12.97 17.93 -16.87
N LYS A 12 -12.60 18.80 -15.94
CA LYS A 12 -13.54 19.48 -15.02
C LYS A 12 -14.11 20.79 -15.57
N ILE A 13 -13.59 21.30 -16.67
CA ILE A 13 -14.12 22.52 -17.30
C ILE A 13 -15.44 22.18 -18.00
N PRO A 14 -16.56 22.82 -17.63
CA PRO A 14 -17.85 22.61 -18.31
C PRO A 14 -17.73 22.86 -19.82
N GLY A 15 -18.19 21.93 -20.63
CA GLY A 15 -18.12 21.98 -22.09
C GLY A 15 -16.91 21.31 -22.73
N ILE A 16 -15.81 21.07 -22.00
CA ILE A 16 -14.62 20.39 -22.53
C ILE A 16 -14.53 18.94 -22.01
N LYS A 17 -15.22 18.63 -20.92
CA LYS A 17 -15.21 17.31 -20.26
C LYS A 17 -15.44 16.14 -21.23
N TRP A 18 -16.43 16.24 -22.10
CA TRP A 18 -16.77 15.19 -23.04
C TRP A 18 -15.72 14.99 -24.15
N LEU A 19 -15.00 16.06 -24.54
CA LEU A 19 -13.93 16.02 -25.54
C LEU A 19 -12.65 15.37 -25.00
N LEU A 20 -12.31 15.62 -23.72
CA LEU A 20 -11.08 15.15 -23.09
C LEU A 20 -11.24 13.83 -22.34
N GLN A 21 -12.46 13.44 -22.00
CA GLN A 21 -12.77 12.20 -21.29
C GLN A 21 -12.23 10.94 -22.00
N PRO A 22 -12.35 10.77 -23.33
CA PRO A 22 -11.76 9.61 -24.02
C PRO A 22 -10.24 9.56 -23.92
N PHE A 23 -9.57 10.71 -24.01
CA PHE A 23 -8.10 10.79 -23.88
C PHE A 23 -7.65 10.46 -22.45
N TYR A 24 -8.39 10.92 -21.45
CA TYR A 24 -8.13 10.60 -20.05
C TYR A 24 -8.25 9.11 -19.77
N TYR A 25 -9.33 8.45 -20.21
CA TYR A 25 -9.52 7.02 -20.02
C TYR A 25 -8.46 6.20 -20.76
N ARG A 26 -8.13 6.55 -21.98
CA ARG A 26 -7.10 5.90 -22.78
C ARG A 26 -5.72 6.04 -22.14
N TYR A 27 -5.39 7.20 -21.58
CA TYR A 27 -4.15 7.42 -20.86
C TYR A 27 -4.11 6.65 -19.54
N LYS A 28 -5.22 6.61 -18.80
CA LYS A 28 -5.36 5.82 -17.57
C LYS A 28 -5.16 4.34 -17.86
N GLU A 29 -5.81 3.82 -18.90
CA GLU A 29 -5.67 2.44 -19.36
C GLU A 29 -4.22 2.13 -19.78
N TYR A 30 -3.61 2.99 -20.57
CA TYR A 30 -2.19 2.86 -20.94
C TYR A 30 -1.28 2.79 -19.71
N ARG A 31 -1.48 3.68 -18.74
CA ARG A 31 -0.73 3.67 -17.48
C ARG A 31 -0.92 2.37 -16.71
N GLN A 32 -2.14 1.90 -16.60
CA GLN A 32 -2.47 0.65 -15.92
C GLN A 32 -1.85 -0.55 -16.62
N ASN A 33 -1.96 -0.63 -17.93
CA ASN A 33 -1.34 -1.69 -18.72
C ASN A 33 0.19 -1.71 -18.56
N LYS A 34 0.82 -0.55 -18.50
CA LYS A 34 2.26 -0.44 -18.26
C LYS A 34 2.66 -0.94 -16.86
N VAL A 35 1.87 -0.66 -15.83
CA VAL A 35 2.09 -1.21 -14.48
C VAL A 35 1.97 -2.73 -14.50
N ILE A 36 0.93 -3.27 -15.13
CA ILE A 36 0.72 -4.71 -15.28
C ILE A 36 1.89 -5.37 -16.02
N GLU A 37 2.36 -4.76 -17.10
CA GLU A 37 3.47 -5.26 -17.90
C GLU A 37 4.77 -5.27 -17.09
N ASN A 38 5.10 -4.17 -16.42
CA ASN A 38 6.28 -4.08 -15.55
C ASN A 38 6.24 -5.09 -14.42
N PHE A 39 5.08 -5.26 -13.77
CA PHE A 39 4.93 -6.22 -12.69
C PHE A 39 5.10 -7.66 -13.16
N LYS A 40 4.56 -8.01 -14.32
CA LYS A 40 4.76 -9.33 -14.94
C LYS A 40 6.22 -9.59 -15.33
N LEU A 41 6.92 -8.56 -15.79
CA LEU A 41 8.30 -8.69 -16.28
C LEU A 41 9.33 -8.68 -15.15
N HIS A 42 9.12 -7.85 -14.14
CA HIS A 42 10.11 -7.54 -13.11
C HIS A 42 9.66 -7.86 -11.68
N GLY A 43 8.36 -8.17 -11.47
CA GLY A 43 7.79 -8.30 -10.12
C GLY A 43 8.55 -9.28 -9.25
N MET A 44 8.76 -10.51 -9.74
CA MET A 44 9.44 -11.54 -8.95
C MET A 44 10.91 -11.24 -8.68
N ASP A 45 11.62 -10.61 -9.62
CA ASP A 45 13.01 -10.22 -9.42
C ASP A 45 13.13 -9.10 -8.39
N VAL A 46 12.20 -8.13 -8.42
CA VAL A 46 12.15 -7.04 -7.44
C VAL A 46 11.80 -7.56 -6.04
N ILE A 47 10.84 -8.49 -5.93
CA ILE A 47 10.46 -9.12 -4.67
C ILE A 47 11.62 -9.92 -4.08
N GLN A 48 12.31 -10.72 -4.90
CA GLN A 48 13.48 -11.48 -4.48
C GLN A 48 14.58 -10.57 -3.95
N GLU A 49 14.92 -9.53 -4.70
CA GLU A 49 15.96 -8.59 -4.32
C GLU A 49 15.61 -7.81 -3.05
N PHE A 50 14.33 -7.43 -2.88
CA PHE A 50 13.84 -6.82 -1.65
C PHE A 50 14.04 -7.77 -0.45
N ASP A 51 13.63 -9.03 -0.57
CA ASP A 51 13.80 -10.04 0.49
C ASP A 51 15.28 -10.26 0.85
N GLU A 52 16.15 -10.36 -0.16
CA GLU A 52 17.60 -10.52 0.02
C GLU A 52 18.20 -9.35 0.78
N ILE A 53 17.82 -8.10 0.45
CA ILE A 53 18.29 -6.90 1.12
C ILE A 53 17.82 -6.86 2.57
N MET A 54 16.53 -7.07 2.79
CA MET A 54 15.95 -7.05 4.12
C MET A 54 16.61 -8.12 5.02
N THR A 55 16.77 -9.33 4.51
CA THR A 55 17.34 -10.46 5.24
C THR A 55 18.84 -10.26 5.52
N SER A 56 19.63 -9.85 4.53
CA SER A 56 21.08 -9.69 4.67
C SER A 56 21.47 -8.55 5.62
N ASN A 57 20.59 -7.56 5.78
CA ASN A 57 20.78 -6.44 6.70
C ASN A 57 20.04 -6.61 8.04
N ASN A 58 19.48 -7.79 8.30
CA ASN A 58 18.73 -8.11 9.52
C ASN A 58 17.49 -7.23 9.75
N TYR A 59 16.88 -6.69 8.70
CA TYR A 59 15.60 -6.02 8.79
C TYR A 59 14.48 -7.05 8.87
N ARG A 60 13.72 -7.05 9.95
CA ARG A 60 12.58 -7.95 10.17
C ARG A 60 11.36 -7.38 9.48
N TYR A 61 10.86 -8.07 8.48
CA TYR A 61 9.64 -7.71 7.77
C TYR A 61 8.75 -8.93 7.58
N PHE A 62 7.53 -8.72 7.14
CA PHE A 62 6.57 -9.78 6.77
C PHE A 62 5.59 -9.27 5.71
N LEU A 63 4.96 -10.21 5.00
CA LEU A 63 3.91 -9.88 4.05
C LEU A 63 2.64 -9.44 4.78
N ILE A 64 1.92 -8.47 4.20
CA ILE A 64 0.65 -7.96 4.72
C ILE A 64 -0.39 -7.91 3.59
N PHE A 65 -1.64 -7.71 3.90
CA PHE A 65 -2.74 -7.48 2.98
C PHE A 65 -2.77 -8.45 1.78
N GLY A 66 -2.78 -7.92 0.55
CA GLY A 66 -2.87 -8.68 -0.69
C GLY A 66 -1.73 -9.68 -0.83
N SER A 67 -0.50 -9.28 -0.50
CA SER A 67 0.68 -10.16 -0.60
C SER A 67 0.62 -11.31 0.40
N MET A 68 0.15 -11.09 1.64
CA MET A 68 -0.05 -12.18 2.62
C MET A 68 -1.19 -13.11 2.19
N LEU A 69 -2.30 -12.57 1.69
CA LEU A 69 -3.39 -13.36 1.15
C LEU A 69 -2.93 -14.23 -0.02
N GLY A 70 -2.11 -13.67 -0.91
CA GLY A 70 -1.51 -14.41 -2.01
C GLY A 70 -0.60 -15.55 -1.54
N ALA A 71 0.25 -15.29 -0.55
CA ALA A 71 1.13 -16.32 0.04
C ALA A 71 0.33 -17.50 0.62
N VAL A 72 -0.73 -17.23 1.38
CA VAL A 72 -1.53 -18.28 2.05
C VAL A 72 -2.45 -19.00 1.08
N ARG A 73 -3.11 -18.29 0.18
CA ARG A 73 -4.16 -18.85 -0.68
C ARG A 73 -3.65 -19.39 -2.01
N GLU A 74 -2.74 -18.65 -2.68
CA GLU A 74 -2.26 -18.96 -4.03
C GLU A 74 -0.83 -19.51 -4.04
N HIS A 75 -0.13 -19.45 -2.90
CA HIS A 75 1.32 -19.69 -2.79
C HIS A 75 2.14 -18.80 -3.71
N GLY A 76 1.68 -17.58 -3.94
CA GLY A 76 2.27 -16.63 -4.87
C GLY A 76 1.44 -15.36 -5.04
N LEU A 77 1.65 -14.70 -6.16
CA LEU A 77 0.96 -13.45 -6.52
C LEU A 77 -0.52 -13.67 -6.82
N ILE A 78 -1.38 -12.82 -6.30
CA ILE A 78 -2.77 -12.74 -6.75
C ILE A 78 -2.79 -12.11 -8.15
N LYS A 79 -3.46 -12.76 -9.09
CA LYS A 79 -3.43 -12.42 -10.53
C LYS A 79 -3.71 -10.95 -10.87
N HIS A 80 -4.44 -10.25 -10.01
CA HIS A 80 -4.85 -8.86 -10.23
C HIS A 80 -4.16 -7.87 -9.30
N ASP A 81 -3.30 -8.37 -8.44
CA ASP A 81 -2.49 -7.55 -7.54
C ASP A 81 -1.26 -7.03 -8.28
N LEU A 82 -0.96 -5.75 -8.15
CA LEU A 82 0.07 -5.06 -8.93
C LEU A 82 1.08 -4.31 -8.04
N ASP A 83 1.05 -4.61 -6.76
CA ASP A 83 1.94 -4.10 -5.73
C ASP A 83 2.40 -5.25 -4.83
N PHE A 84 3.42 -4.99 -4.07
CA PHE A 84 3.97 -5.93 -3.11
C PHE A 84 3.89 -5.29 -1.72
N ASP A 85 2.86 -5.71 -0.96
CA ASP A 85 2.57 -5.20 0.37
C ASP A 85 3.44 -5.89 1.41
N THR A 86 4.23 -5.13 2.14
CA THR A 86 5.04 -5.61 3.25
C THR A 86 4.80 -4.79 4.50
N ALA A 87 5.15 -5.33 5.65
CA ALA A 87 5.10 -4.62 6.90
C ALA A 87 6.34 -4.89 7.76
N MET A 88 6.63 -3.96 8.65
CA MET A 88 7.61 -4.13 9.71
C MET A 88 7.16 -3.41 10.97
N TRP A 89 7.61 -3.88 12.13
CA TRP A 89 7.35 -3.15 13.36
C TRP A 89 8.13 -1.84 13.36
N TYR A 90 7.49 -0.76 13.76
CA TYR A 90 8.13 0.56 13.84
C TYR A 90 9.33 0.56 14.77
N GLU A 91 9.32 -0.25 15.82
CA GLU A 91 10.45 -0.40 16.75
C GLU A 91 11.69 -1.09 16.13
N ASP A 92 11.49 -1.88 15.05
CA ASP A 92 12.58 -2.52 14.29
C ASP A 92 13.12 -1.59 13.19
N TYR A 93 12.46 -0.46 12.95
CA TYR A 93 12.90 0.56 11.99
C TYR A 93 14.11 1.34 12.52
N ASN A 94 15.02 1.67 11.61
CA ASN A 94 16.09 2.64 11.83
C ASN A 94 16.35 3.44 10.54
N ASP A 95 17.03 4.58 10.68
CA ASP A 95 17.26 5.53 9.60
C ASP A 95 18.16 5.00 8.46
N GLN A 96 18.79 3.84 8.63
CA GLN A 96 19.61 3.20 7.58
C GLN A 96 18.76 2.37 6.59
N LEU A 97 17.50 2.06 6.90
CA LEU A 97 16.65 1.25 6.03
C LEU A 97 16.49 1.89 4.65
N LEU A 98 16.10 3.17 4.58
CA LEU A 98 15.88 3.84 3.30
C LEU A 98 17.19 3.96 2.50
N PRO A 99 18.32 4.45 3.05
CA PRO A 99 19.60 4.46 2.33
C PRO A 99 20.01 3.09 1.80
N THR A 100 19.79 2.01 2.58
CA THR A 100 20.11 0.64 2.16
C THR A 100 19.30 0.22 0.94
N LEU A 101 17.99 0.49 0.95
CA LEU A 101 17.11 0.19 -0.18
C LEU A 101 17.43 1.06 -1.40
N GLU A 102 17.76 2.34 -1.20
CA GLU A 102 18.15 3.26 -2.27
C GLU A 102 19.45 2.87 -2.96
N GLN A 103 20.44 2.38 -2.21
CA GLN A 103 21.69 1.84 -2.76
C GLN A 103 21.46 0.66 -3.69
N ALA A 104 20.43 -0.14 -3.43
CA ALA A 104 20.00 -1.23 -4.29
C ALA A 104 19.06 -0.77 -5.43
N GLY A 105 18.81 0.53 -5.59
CA GLY A 105 18.04 1.12 -6.68
C GLY A 105 16.54 1.19 -6.45
N PHE A 106 16.05 0.89 -5.24
CA PHE A 106 14.69 1.25 -4.86
C PHE A 106 14.61 2.77 -4.66
N LYS A 107 13.54 3.39 -5.13
CA LYS A 107 13.33 4.84 -4.97
C LYS A 107 12.07 5.08 -4.16
N LEU A 108 12.17 5.86 -3.10
CA LEU A 108 11.00 6.31 -2.37
C LEU A 108 10.15 7.20 -3.28
N LYS A 109 8.94 6.76 -3.59
CA LYS A 109 8.01 7.45 -4.46
C LYS A 109 7.14 8.42 -3.67
N HIS A 110 6.57 7.93 -2.58
CA HIS A 110 5.83 8.76 -1.63
C HIS A 110 5.83 8.14 -0.23
N SER A 111 5.50 8.95 0.73
CA SER A 111 5.29 8.52 2.11
C SER A 111 4.08 9.21 2.72
N PHE A 112 3.47 8.52 3.67
CA PHE A 112 2.50 9.07 4.62
C PHE A 112 3.07 8.99 6.01
N VAL A 113 2.93 10.07 6.79
CA VAL A 113 3.52 10.17 8.12
C VAL A 113 2.54 10.83 9.08
N VAL A 114 2.24 10.19 10.20
CA VAL A 114 1.41 10.73 11.28
C VAL A 114 2.30 11.10 12.45
N ASP A 115 2.20 12.33 12.96
CA ASP A 115 2.98 12.84 14.08
C ASP A 115 4.51 12.61 13.93
N GLY A 116 5.05 12.89 12.74
CA GLY A 116 6.46 12.67 12.45
C GLY A 116 6.89 11.20 12.45
N GLY A 117 5.99 10.27 12.15
CA GLY A 117 6.21 8.83 12.12
C GLY A 117 5.96 8.11 13.45
N LYS A 118 5.71 8.83 14.53
CA LYS A 118 5.50 8.22 15.86
C LYS A 118 4.21 7.41 15.99
N ASN A 119 3.19 7.76 15.20
CA ASN A 119 1.86 7.15 15.28
C ASN A 119 1.37 6.51 13.97
N GLY A 120 2.10 6.67 12.89
CA GLY A 120 1.77 6.05 11.61
C GLY A 120 2.79 6.43 10.54
N MET A 121 3.21 5.45 9.77
CA MET A 121 4.10 5.63 8.63
C MET A 121 3.81 4.56 7.59
N GLU A 122 3.88 4.97 6.33
CA GLU A 122 3.82 4.09 5.16
C GLU A 122 4.75 4.64 4.10
N TRP A 123 5.49 3.78 3.46
CA TRP A 123 6.34 4.09 2.33
C TRP A 123 5.91 3.31 1.10
N THR A 124 5.84 3.96 -0.04
CA THR A 124 5.81 3.32 -1.35
C THR A 124 7.15 3.52 -2.02
N LEU A 125 7.87 2.43 -2.24
CA LEU A 125 9.09 2.39 -3.03
C LEU A 125 8.79 1.88 -4.44
N VAL A 126 9.64 2.25 -5.39
CA VAL A 126 9.53 1.77 -6.78
C VAL A 126 10.90 1.34 -7.30
N LYS A 127 10.94 0.15 -7.90
CA LYS A 127 12.08 -0.34 -8.67
C LYS A 127 11.59 -1.01 -9.95
N ASN A 128 12.18 -0.68 -11.10
CA ASN A 128 11.79 -1.20 -12.42
C ASN A 128 10.27 -1.05 -12.73
N GLY A 129 9.62 -0.03 -12.15
CA GLY A 129 8.19 0.20 -12.29
C GLY A 129 7.29 -0.71 -11.46
N VAL A 130 7.85 -1.53 -10.56
CA VAL A 130 7.17 -2.34 -9.56
C VAL A 130 7.10 -1.55 -8.26
N SER A 131 5.91 -1.47 -7.65
CA SER A 131 5.70 -0.85 -6.34
C SER A 131 5.91 -1.88 -5.22
N VAL A 132 6.63 -1.45 -4.19
CA VAL A 132 6.80 -2.16 -2.92
C VAL A 132 6.35 -1.23 -1.81
N ASP A 133 5.32 -1.62 -1.08
CA ASP A 133 4.79 -0.84 0.02
C ASP A 133 5.29 -1.40 1.36
N ILE A 134 5.71 -0.51 2.26
CA ILE A 134 6.13 -0.85 3.62
C ILE A 134 5.19 -0.15 4.59
N PHE A 135 4.31 -0.93 5.23
CA PHE A 135 3.46 -0.48 6.31
C PHE A 135 4.19 -0.66 7.65
N PHE A 136 4.20 0.37 8.47
CA PHE A 136 4.80 0.27 9.80
C PHE A 136 3.74 -0.10 10.82
N ILE A 137 4.04 -1.14 11.63
CA ILE A 137 3.15 -1.65 12.67
C ILE A 137 3.53 -1.02 14.00
N TYR A 138 2.52 -0.53 14.70
CA TYR A 138 2.65 0.12 16.01
C TYR A 138 2.02 -0.74 17.10
N PRO A 139 2.50 -0.62 18.36
CA PRO A 139 1.87 -1.27 19.49
C PRO A 139 0.38 -0.90 19.63
N ALA A 140 -0.39 -1.80 20.24
CA ALA A 140 -1.80 -1.58 20.50
C ALA A 140 -2.04 -0.27 21.30
N ILE A 141 -3.05 0.50 20.87
CA ILE A 141 -3.56 1.62 21.66
C ILE A 141 -4.71 1.15 22.56
N THR A 142 -5.56 0.27 22.03
CA THR A 142 -6.73 -0.27 22.71
C THR A 142 -6.67 -1.78 22.88
N THR A 143 -6.73 -2.53 21.80
CA THR A 143 -6.82 -4.00 21.81
C THR A 143 -5.72 -4.69 21.01
N ASP A 144 -5.53 -4.29 19.74
CA ASP A 144 -4.60 -4.93 18.81
C ASP A 144 -3.55 -3.94 18.30
N PRO A 145 -2.34 -4.41 17.94
CA PRO A 145 -1.38 -3.62 17.18
C PRO A 145 -2.02 -3.12 15.88
N TYR A 146 -1.52 -2.02 15.35
CA TYR A 146 -2.12 -1.38 14.20
C TYR A 146 -1.09 -0.87 13.18
N CYS A 147 -1.52 -0.73 11.94
CA CYS A 147 -0.90 0.13 10.96
C CYS A 147 -1.90 1.21 10.50
N CYS A 148 -1.41 2.23 9.84
CA CYS A 148 -2.26 3.22 9.20
C CYS A 148 -2.45 2.87 7.72
N ASP A 149 -3.67 3.05 7.24
CA ASP A 149 -4.04 3.09 5.84
C ASP A 149 -4.57 4.51 5.57
N PHE A 150 -4.32 5.02 4.37
CA PHE A 150 -4.63 6.41 4.01
C PHE A 150 -5.67 6.44 2.89
N PRO A 151 -6.96 6.20 3.22
CA PRO A 151 -8.01 6.17 2.22
C PRO A 151 -8.18 7.55 1.60
N PHE A 152 -8.30 7.58 0.28
CA PHE A 152 -8.58 8.78 -0.48
C PHE A 152 -9.97 8.67 -1.10
N SER A 153 -10.92 9.48 -0.64
CA SER A 153 -12.24 9.58 -1.23
C SER A 153 -12.42 10.90 -1.96
N THR A 154 -12.60 10.83 -3.28
CA THR A 154 -12.97 12.00 -4.10
C THR A 154 -14.44 12.39 -3.95
N LYS A 155 -15.28 11.58 -3.30
CA LYS A 155 -16.70 11.85 -3.07
C LYS A 155 -16.91 12.78 -1.87
N GLU A 156 -16.03 12.66 -0.87
CA GLU A 156 -16.12 13.46 0.36
C GLU A 156 -15.30 14.74 0.28
N THR A 157 -14.36 14.79 -0.65
CA THR A 157 -13.53 15.96 -0.91
C THR A 157 -13.58 16.27 -2.40
N ASP A 158 -13.69 17.50 -2.78
CA ASP A 158 -13.53 17.97 -4.16
C ASP A 158 -12.05 17.98 -4.61
N CYS A 159 -11.19 17.32 -3.85
CA CYS A 159 -9.80 17.10 -4.17
C CYS A 159 -9.61 15.88 -5.08
N VAL A 160 -8.63 15.95 -5.95
CA VAL A 160 -8.36 14.93 -6.98
C VAL A 160 -6.96 14.34 -6.89
N SER A 161 -6.18 14.80 -5.91
CA SER A 161 -4.84 14.30 -5.63
C SER A 161 -4.50 14.54 -4.16
N TRP A 162 -3.54 13.75 -3.67
CA TRP A 162 -2.98 13.90 -2.33
C TRP A 162 -2.44 15.31 -2.09
N ASN A 163 -1.74 15.90 -3.07
CA ASN A 163 -1.22 17.26 -2.99
C ASN A 163 -2.32 18.31 -2.84
N GLN A 164 -3.49 18.10 -3.45
CA GLN A 164 -4.63 18.98 -3.24
C GLN A 164 -5.22 18.86 -1.85
N LEU A 165 -5.30 17.61 -1.30
CA LEU A 165 -5.69 17.39 0.09
C LEU A 165 -4.76 18.10 1.06
N MET A 166 -3.44 17.94 0.88
CA MET A 166 -2.44 18.62 1.70
C MET A 166 -2.61 20.15 1.66
N ASN A 167 -2.77 20.72 0.46
CA ASN A 167 -2.93 22.17 0.31
C ASN A 167 -4.24 22.70 0.90
N LYS A 168 -5.31 21.93 0.84
CA LYS A 168 -6.65 22.36 1.26
C LYS A 168 -6.93 22.11 2.74
N TYR A 169 -6.51 20.95 3.26
CA TYR A 169 -6.86 20.50 4.60
C TYR A 169 -5.64 20.35 5.53
N GLY A 170 -4.41 20.57 5.04
CA GLY A 170 -3.19 20.44 5.81
C GLY A 170 -2.75 18.99 6.07
N GLY A 171 -3.50 18.01 5.55
CA GLY A 171 -3.21 16.60 5.75
C GLY A 171 -4.32 15.68 5.25
N VAL A 172 -4.11 14.40 5.47
CA VAL A 172 -5.04 13.31 5.14
C VAL A 172 -5.46 12.63 6.44
N THR A 173 -6.75 12.41 6.65
CA THR A 173 -7.23 11.65 7.80
C THR A 173 -6.83 10.17 7.64
N PRO A 174 -5.98 9.63 8.53
CA PRO A 174 -5.58 8.23 8.44
C PRO A 174 -6.70 7.32 8.91
N ARG A 175 -6.72 6.10 8.39
CA ARG A 175 -7.49 5.01 8.93
C ARG A 175 -6.55 4.07 9.66
N ARG A 176 -6.82 3.80 10.93
CA ARG A 176 -6.12 2.81 11.72
C ARG A 176 -6.69 1.43 11.42
N VAL A 177 -5.84 0.51 11.07
CA VAL A 177 -6.15 -0.89 10.78
C VAL A 177 -5.61 -1.72 11.94
N GLU A 178 -6.48 -2.17 12.83
CA GLU A 178 -6.15 -2.94 14.03
C GLU A 178 -6.29 -4.43 13.73
N LEU A 179 -5.18 -5.15 13.75
CA LEU A 179 -5.13 -6.58 13.47
C LEU A 179 -4.25 -7.28 14.51
N PRO A 180 -4.48 -8.57 14.80
CA PRO A 180 -3.74 -9.31 15.82
C PRO A 180 -2.32 -9.67 15.37
N PHE A 181 -1.51 -8.64 14.99
CA PHE A 181 -0.13 -8.84 14.54
C PHE A 181 0.74 -9.44 15.64
N THR A 182 1.54 -10.45 15.29
CA THR A 182 2.55 -11.03 16.15
C THR A 182 3.96 -10.73 15.66
N LYS A 183 4.96 -10.89 16.53
CA LYS A 183 6.38 -10.73 16.18
C LYS A 183 7.05 -12.05 15.78
N GLU A 184 6.31 -13.13 15.75
CA GLU A 184 6.77 -14.43 15.32
C GLU A 184 6.40 -14.64 13.86
N TYR A 185 7.38 -15.05 13.04
CA TYR A 185 7.23 -15.24 11.62
C TYR A 185 7.67 -16.62 11.20
N ILE A 186 6.99 -17.14 10.18
CA ILE A 186 7.40 -18.33 9.42
C ILE A 186 7.61 -17.94 7.97
N ARG A 187 8.50 -18.63 7.27
CA ARG A 187 8.68 -18.44 5.82
C ARG A 187 7.87 -19.50 5.08
N VAL A 188 7.02 -19.05 4.18
CA VAL A 188 6.09 -19.91 3.40
C VAL A 188 6.39 -19.80 1.91
N PRO A 189 6.00 -20.77 1.09
CA PRO A 189 6.12 -20.70 -0.35
C PRO A 189 5.41 -19.47 -0.94
N PHE A 190 6.13 -18.76 -1.81
CA PHE A 190 5.61 -17.64 -2.60
C PHE A 190 6.27 -17.71 -3.98
N GLU A 191 5.56 -18.27 -4.96
CA GLU A 191 6.13 -18.68 -6.25
C GLU A 191 7.38 -19.58 -6.03
N LYS A 192 8.54 -19.14 -6.48
CA LYS A 192 9.83 -19.84 -6.30
C LYS A 192 10.62 -19.38 -5.07
N LEU A 193 10.05 -18.50 -4.24
CA LEU A 193 10.68 -17.97 -3.04
C LEU A 193 10.05 -18.55 -1.78
N LEU A 194 10.70 -18.30 -0.65
CA LEU A 194 10.13 -18.45 0.68
C LEU A 194 10.07 -17.08 1.32
N LEU A 195 8.87 -16.55 1.62
CA LEU A 195 8.71 -15.21 2.18
C LEU A 195 8.08 -15.26 3.57
N PRO A 196 8.40 -14.27 4.44
CA PRO A 196 7.96 -14.29 5.83
C PRO A 196 6.51 -13.82 5.96
N ILE A 197 5.72 -14.56 6.74
CA ILE A 197 4.39 -14.17 7.21
C ILE A 197 4.30 -14.34 8.73
N PRO A 198 3.39 -13.65 9.44
CA PRO A 198 3.11 -13.92 10.84
C PRO A 198 2.63 -15.37 11.06
N VAL A 199 3.01 -15.98 12.17
CA VAL A 199 2.58 -17.35 12.48
C VAL A 199 1.07 -17.51 12.58
N ASN A 200 0.35 -16.44 12.90
CA ASN A 200 -1.11 -16.37 12.95
C ASN A 200 -1.74 -15.70 11.73
N ALA A 201 -1.14 -15.84 10.55
CA ALA A 201 -1.63 -15.21 9.30
C ALA A 201 -3.11 -15.52 9.00
N ASP A 202 -3.59 -16.72 9.32
CA ASP A 202 -5.00 -17.11 9.15
C ASP A 202 -5.95 -16.23 9.98
N GLU A 203 -5.58 -15.95 11.23
CA GLU A 203 -6.37 -15.08 12.12
C GLU A 203 -6.39 -13.63 11.59
N ILE A 204 -5.24 -13.11 11.16
CA ILE A 204 -5.12 -11.78 10.57
C ILE A 204 -5.98 -11.68 9.31
N LEU A 205 -5.86 -12.64 8.39
CA LEU A 205 -6.63 -12.67 7.14
C LEU A 205 -8.13 -12.82 7.38
N ALA A 206 -8.52 -13.71 8.30
CA ALA A 206 -9.93 -13.87 8.67
C ALA A 206 -10.52 -12.61 9.30
N THR A 207 -9.73 -11.87 10.10
CA THR A 207 -10.16 -10.60 10.69
C THR A 207 -10.30 -9.51 9.62
N HIS A 208 -9.36 -9.45 8.67
CA HIS A 208 -9.32 -8.39 7.66
C HIS A 208 -10.30 -8.62 6.50
N TYR A 209 -10.34 -9.85 5.97
CA TYR A 209 -11.13 -10.20 4.78
C TYR A 209 -12.40 -11.01 5.10
N GLY A 210 -12.56 -11.45 6.35
CA GLY A 210 -13.65 -12.33 6.78
C GLY A 210 -13.28 -13.82 6.69
N LYS A 211 -14.07 -14.66 7.36
CA LYS A 211 -13.79 -16.10 7.50
C LYS A 211 -13.67 -16.89 6.19
N ASN A 212 -14.24 -16.35 5.11
CA ASN A 212 -14.23 -16.98 3.80
C ASN A 212 -13.09 -16.46 2.88
N TYR A 213 -12.03 -15.85 3.43
CA TYR A 213 -10.94 -15.23 2.66
C TYR A 213 -10.23 -16.20 1.70
N MET A 214 -10.27 -17.50 1.96
CA MET A 214 -9.75 -18.55 1.06
C MET A 214 -10.55 -18.71 -0.23
N ILE A 215 -11.79 -18.19 -0.30
CA ILE A 215 -12.63 -18.28 -1.49
C ILE A 215 -12.45 -17.01 -2.32
N PRO A 216 -11.87 -17.09 -3.54
CA PRO A 216 -11.71 -15.92 -4.40
C PRO A 216 -13.06 -15.28 -4.77
N ILE A 217 -13.21 -14.00 -4.52
CA ILE A 217 -14.40 -13.25 -4.93
C ILE A 217 -14.18 -12.72 -6.34
N LYS A 218 -14.99 -13.19 -7.29
CA LYS A 218 -14.97 -12.74 -8.67
C LYS A 218 -15.37 -11.27 -8.74
N ASN A 219 -14.57 -10.43 -9.40
CA ASN A 219 -14.79 -8.98 -9.49
C ASN A 219 -14.85 -8.28 -8.12
N TRP A 220 -13.99 -8.70 -7.19
CA TRP A 220 -13.88 -8.02 -5.91
C TRP A 220 -13.58 -6.53 -6.14
N VAL A 221 -14.40 -5.68 -5.53
CA VAL A 221 -14.19 -4.23 -5.47
C VAL A 221 -14.16 -3.86 -4.01
N ARG A 222 -13.15 -3.11 -3.61
CA ARG A 222 -13.09 -2.55 -2.26
C ARG A 222 -14.35 -1.69 -2.03
N ASP A 223 -15.27 -2.18 -1.23
CA ASP A 223 -16.52 -1.50 -0.91
C ASP A 223 -16.39 -0.78 0.44
N GLU A 224 -15.99 0.48 0.38
CA GLU A 224 -15.84 1.33 1.56
C GLU A 224 -17.19 1.76 2.16
N THR A 225 -18.32 1.42 1.51
CA THR A 225 -19.67 1.78 1.97
C THR A 225 -20.29 0.74 2.88
N LYS A 226 -19.78 -0.49 2.90
CA LYS A 226 -20.17 -1.49 3.88
C LYS A 226 -19.66 -1.08 5.25
N GLU A 227 -20.45 -1.36 6.30
CA GLU A 227 -20.06 -1.05 7.66
C GLU A 227 -18.57 -1.34 7.88
N PRO A 228 -17.78 -0.34 8.27
CA PRO A 228 -16.36 -0.55 8.48
C PRO A 228 -16.21 -1.67 9.51
N ALA A 229 -15.51 -2.71 9.14
CA ALA A 229 -15.20 -3.77 10.07
C ALA A 229 -14.58 -3.14 11.32
N LYS A 230 -14.85 -3.71 12.50
CA LYS A 230 -14.43 -3.13 13.80
C LYS A 230 -12.94 -2.80 13.88
N HIS A 231 -12.13 -3.51 13.09
CA HIS A 231 -10.68 -3.33 12.99
C HIS A 231 -10.25 -2.13 12.10
N LEU A 232 -11.20 -1.47 11.40
CA LEU A 232 -10.93 -0.30 10.55
C LEU A 232 -11.53 0.94 11.21
N VAL A 233 -10.70 1.79 11.78
CA VAL A 233 -11.16 2.99 12.52
C VAL A 233 -10.61 4.25 11.87
N MET A 234 -11.49 5.15 11.41
CA MET A 234 -11.07 6.48 10.96
C MET A 234 -10.51 7.27 12.15
N TRP A 235 -9.27 7.68 12.06
CA TRP A 235 -8.56 8.40 13.12
C TRP A 235 -8.72 9.92 12.95
N LYS A 236 -9.91 10.42 13.26
CA LYS A 236 -10.37 11.80 12.93
C LYS A 236 -9.62 12.92 13.64
N ASP A 237 -8.98 12.63 14.76
CA ASP A 237 -8.17 13.59 15.54
C ASP A 237 -6.70 13.64 15.09
N LYS A 238 -6.35 12.88 14.06
CA LYS A 238 -5.01 12.84 13.48
C LYS A 238 -5.03 13.22 11.99
N LEU A 239 -3.95 13.84 11.57
CA LEU A 239 -3.68 14.12 10.14
C LEU A 239 -2.33 13.53 9.76
N ALA A 240 -2.31 12.85 8.63
CA ALA A 240 -1.09 12.41 7.99
C ALA A 240 -0.56 13.44 7.01
N THR A 241 0.74 13.64 7.02
CA THR A 241 1.45 14.37 5.97
C THR A 241 1.75 13.42 4.82
N PHE A 242 1.31 13.77 3.62
CA PHE A 242 1.72 13.12 2.39
C PHE A 242 2.90 13.85 1.77
N THR A 243 3.94 13.11 1.39
CA THR A 243 5.08 13.64 0.64
C THR A 243 5.29 12.82 -0.61
N GLU A 244 5.30 13.47 -1.77
CA GLU A 244 5.68 12.85 -3.06
C GLU A 244 7.12 13.26 -3.38
N PHE A 245 7.98 12.27 -3.59
CA PHE A 245 9.38 12.49 -3.93
C PHE A 245 9.55 12.58 -5.45
N ALA A 246 10.52 13.36 -5.88
CA ALA A 246 10.77 13.56 -7.31
C ALA A 246 11.13 12.23 -7.99
N LYS A 247 10.60 12.03 -9.20
CA LYS A 247 10.83 10.87 -10.06
C LYS A 247 12.26 10.80 -10.56
#